data_a7dcefcfecdc8a5d52848ea9d924f6d1
#
_entry.id   a7dcefcfecdc8a5d52848ea9d924f6d1
#
_cell.length_a   1.000
_cell.length_b   1.000
_cell.length_c   1.000
_cell.angle_alpha   90.00
_cell.angle_beta   90.00
_cell.angle_gamma   90.00
#
_symmetry.space_group_name_H-M   'P 1'
#
loop_
_entity.id
_entity.type
_entity.pdbx_description
1 polymer ?
#
loop_
_entity_poly.entity_id
_entity_poly.type
_entity_poly.pdbx_seq_one_letter_code
_entity_poly.pdbx_strand_id
1 'polypeptide(L)'
;MSDEVEPRIIKKYPNRRLYDTVESQYITLQQIRDLVLAEVPFTVIDQKSEEDITRSILLQIILEQESETNPLFSNDNLERFIRYYHTGAHKGFSEFIGQGLNFFQQQQSEFRKAMEGMTSHSPVSFWTDMTQKNIDAWRQMMGLGPDKDDPDKS
;
A
#
# COMPACT_ATOMS: atom_id res chain seq x y z
N MET A 1 7.19 2.10 -29.17
CA MET A 1 6.55 3.41 -28.93
C MET A 1 5.71 3.27 -27.69
N SER A 2 6.22 3.70 -26.58
CA SER A 2 5.45 3.81 -25.34
C SER A 2 4.47 4.96 -25.56
N ASP A 3 3.18 4.67 -25.54
CA ASP A 3 2.16 5.69 -25.38
C ASP A 3 2.39 6.32 -23.99
N GLU A 4 3.19 7.38 -23.96
CA GLU A 4 3.27 8.28 -22.83
C GLU A 4 1.89 8.95 -22.73
N VAL A 5 1.02 8.37 -21.93
CA VAL A 5 -0.25 8.99 -21.58
C VAL A 5 0.11 10.27 -20.83
N GLU A 6 -0.09 11.42 -21.50
CA GLU A 6 0.13 12.71 -20.85
C GLU A 6 -0.66 12.78 -19.56
N PRO A 7 -0.04 13.17 -18.44
CA PRO A 7 -0.73 13.22 -17.17
C PRO A 7 -1.89 14.22 -17.23
N ARG A 8 -3.03 13.82 -16.71
CA ARG A 8 -4.23 14.64 -16.59
C ARG A 8 -3.97 15.85 -15.70
N ILE A 9 -4.20 17.06 -16.18
CA ILE A 9 -3.95 18.28 -15.43
C ILE A 9 -5.20 18.68 -14.65
N ILE A 10 -5.04 18.80 -13.33
CA ILE A 10 -6.07 19.28 -12.42
C ILE A 10 -5.59 20.62 -11.84
N LYS A 11 -6.40 21.65 -11.89
CA LYS A 11 -6.09 22.98 -11.36
C LYS A 11 -6.77 23.22 -10.04
N LYS A 12 -6.02 23.63 -9.02
CA LYS A 12 -6.55 24.07 -7.73
C LYS A 12 -6.69 25.59 -7.70
N TYR A 13 -7.88 26.06 -7.46
CA TYR A 13 -8.19 27.47 -7.32
C TYR A 13 -8.10 27.96 -5.85
N PRO A 14 -7.94 29.28 -5.61
CA PRO A 14 -7.84 29.83 -4.24
C PRO A 14 -9.04 29.53 -3.33
N ASN A 15 -10.22 29.33 -3.93
CA ASN A 15 -11.43 28.91 -3.21
C ASN A 15 -11.49 27.41 -2.86
N ARG A 16 -10.35 26.71 -2.90
CA ARG A 16 -10.18 25.26 -2.65
C ARG A 16 -10.89 24.35 -3.66
N ARG A 17 -11.41 24.87 -4.74
CA ARG A 17 -12.02 24.07 -5.80
C ARG A 17 -10.95 23.46 -6.70
N LEU A 18 -11.19 22.21 -7.08
CA LEU A 18 -10.36 21.47 -8.01
C LEU A 18 -11.07 21.39 -9.35
N TYR A 19 -10.38 21.71 -10.41
CA TYR A 19 -10.92 21.72 -11.77
C TYR A 19 -10.12 20.77 -12.66
N ASP A 20 -10.83 19.83 -13.23
CA ASP A 20 -10.27 18.89 -14.18
C ASP A 20 -10.30 19.48 -15.60
N THR A 21 -9.12 19.66 -16.19
CA THR A 21 -9.02 20.28 -17.50
C THR A 21 -9.41 19.34 -18.64
N VAL A 22 -9.37 18.03 -18.44
CA VAL A 22 -9.77 17.04 -19.44
C VAL A 22 -11.29 16.92 -19.51
N GLU A 23 -11.93 16.74 -18.36
CA GLU A 23 -13.39 16.64 -18.27
C GLU A 23 -14.09 18.03 -18.27
N SER A 24 -13.30 19.10 -18.18
CA SER A 24 -13.81 20.49 -18.11
C SER A 24 -14.85 20.71 -17.01
N GLN A 25 -14.62 20.12 -15.83
CA GLN A 25 -15.55 20.22 -14.70
C GLN A 25 -14.82 20.32 -13.36
N TYR A 26 -15.54 20.83 -12.36
CA TYR A 26 -15.05 20.78 -10.99
C TYR A 26 -15.16 19.37 -10.44
N ILE A 27 -14.13 18.95 -9.70
CA ILE A 27 -14.05 17.64 -9.07
C ILE A 27 -13.74 17.74 -7.58
N THR A 28 -14.03 16.69 -6.85
CA THR A 28 -13.78 16.56 -5.41
C THR A 28 -12.49 15.76 -5.14
N LEU A 29 -12.00 15.81 -3.90
CA LEU A 29 -10.88 14.94 -3.47
C LEU A 29 -11.21 13.45 -3.64
N GLN A 30 -12.47 13.06 -3.41
CA GLN A 30 -12.92 11.69 -3.63
C GLN A 30 -12.79 11.25 -5.09
N GLN A 31 -13.10 12.13 -6.03
CA GLN A 31 -12.92 11.85 -7.46
C GLN A 31 -11.44 11.76 -7.85
N ILE A 32 -10.55 12.55 -7.21
CA ILE A 32 -9.10 12.37 -7.38
C ILE A 32 -8.64 11.02 -6.80
N ARG A 33 -9.15 10.61 -5.63
CA ARG A 33 -8.90 9.26 -5.10
C ARG A 33 -9.30 8.18 -6.10
N ASP A 34 -10.44 8.34 -6.76
CA ASP A 34 -10.91 7.38 -7.76
C ASP A 34 -9.96 7.31 -8.99
N LEU A 35 -9.34 8.44 -9.38
CA LEU A 35 -8.27 8.45 -10.40
C LEU A 35 -7.03 7.66 -9.94
N VAL A 36 -6.65 7.79 -8.67
CA VAL A 36 -5.53 7.01 -8.09
C VAL A 36 -5.86 5.52 -8.11
N LEU A 37 -7.07 5.14 -7.70
CA LEU A 37 -7.52 3.74 -7.70
C LEU A 37 -7.61 3.14 -9.11
N ALA A 38 -7.93 3.97 -10.10
CA ALA A 38 -7.97 3.58 -11.52
C ALA A 38 -6.60 3.65 -12.21
N GLU A 39 -5.53 3.97 -11.47
CA GLU A 39 -4.16 4.13 -11.99
C GLU A 39 -4.04 5.15 -13.14
N VAL A 40 -4.92 6.17 -13.14
CA VAL A 40 -4.88 7.25 -14.13
C VAL A 40 -3.83 8.28 -13.72
N PRO A 41 -2.80 8.55 -14.54
CA PRO A 41 -1.78 9.54 -14.21
C PRO A 41 -2.37 10.95 -14.23
N PHE A 42 -2.09 11.74 -13.19
CA PHE A 42 -2.53 13.13 -13.07
C PHE A 42 -1.48 13.99 -12.35
N THR A 43 -1.59 15.29 -12.55
CA THR A 43 -0.82 16.31 -11.83
C THR A 43 -1.77 17.40 -11.36
N VAL A 44 -1.63 17.83 -10.11
CA VAL A 44 -2.41 18.93 -9.56
C VAL A 44 -1.54 20.18 -9.46
N ILE A 45 -1.97 21.25 -10.13
CA ILE A 45 -1.26 22.53 -10.19
C ILE A 45 -2.07 23.61 -9.44
N ASP A 46 -1.41 24.36 -8.57
CA ASP A 46 -2.02 25.54 -7.97
C ASP A 46 -2.16 26.64 -9.02
N GLN A 47 -3.38 27.13 -9.21
CA GLN A 47 -3.68 28.13 -10.24
C GLN A 47 -2.97 29.46 -10.01
N LYS A 48 -2.67 29.81 -8.76
CA LYS A 48 -2.07 31.10 -8.41
C LYS A 48 -0.54 31.08 -8.47
N SER A 49 0.07 30.02 -7.89
CA SER A 49 1.54 29.90 -7.84
C SER A 49 2.14 29.13 -9.00
N GLU A 50 1.32 28.43 -9.78
CA GLU A 50 1.72 27.50 -10.84
C GLU A 50 2.60 26.34 -10.35
N GLU A 51 2.64 26.10 -9.04
CA GLU A 51 3.40 25.02 -8.43
C GLU A 51 2.66 23.69 -8.50
N ASP A 52 3.43 22.60 -8.64
CA ASP A 52 2.91 21.24 -8.51
C ASP A 52 2.61 20.93 -7.04
N ILE A 53 1.36 20.77 -6.73
CA ILE A 53 0.85 20.44 -5.39
C ILE A 53 0.25 19.04 -5.29
N THR A 54 0.53 18.17 -6.24
CA THR A 54 0.02 16.80 -6.30
C THR A 54 0.26 16.06 -4.99
N ARG A 55 1.48 16.15 -4.44
CA ARG A 55 1.82 15.53 -3.16
C ARG A 55 0.94 16.02 -2.01
N SER A 56 0.67 17.32 -1.95
CA SER A 56 -0.18 17.91 -0.91
C SER A 56 -1.61 17.39 -1.00
N ILE A 57 -2.13 17.23 -2.22
CA ILE A 57 -3.47 16.68 -2.45
C ILE A 57 -3.54 15.21 -2.06
N LEU A 58 -2.54 14.40 -2.41
CA LEU A 58 -2.48 12.99 -1.99
C LEU A 58 -2.45 12.83 -0.47
N LEU A 59 -1.70 13.69 0.23
CA LEU A 59 -1.70 13.71 1.70
C LEU A 59 -3.05 14.09 2.29
N GLN A 60 -3.78 15.03 1.68
CA GLN A 60 -5.13 15.39 2.10
C GLN A 60 -6.11 14.21 1.93
N ILE A 61 -6.01 13.46 0.83
CA ILE A 61 -6.82 12.26 0.60
C ILE A 61 -6.55 11.20 1.69
N ILE A 62 -5.27 10.95 2.01
CA ILE A 62 -4.90 10.04 3.08
C ILE A 62 -5.48 10.51 4.43
N LEU A 63 -5.37 11.79 4.74
CA LEU A 63 -5.89 12.37 5.98
C LEU A 63 -7.41 12.21 6.10
N GLU A 64 -8.17 12.40 5.02
CA GLU A 64 -9.61 12.15 4.99
C GLU A 64 -9.91 10.67 5.27
N GLN A 65 -9.18 9.75 4.62
CA GLN A 65 -9.35 8.31 4.83
C GLN A 65 -9.07 7.89 6.28
N GLU A 66 -8.02 8.45 6.89
CA GLU A 66 -7.66 8.18 8.28
C GLU A 66 -8.65 8.75 9.30
N SER A 67 -9.44 9.74 8.90
CA SER A 67 -10.52 10.32 9.73
C SER A 67 -11.81 9.51 9.71
N GLU A 68 -11.91 8.52 8.85
CA GLU A 68 -13.06 7.63 8.75
C GLU A 68 -13.03 6.53 9.84
N THR A 69 -14.07 5.70 9.86
CA THR A 69 -14.34 4.72 10.94
C THR A 69 -13.27 3.63 11.10
N ASN A 70 -12.39 3.46 10.14
CA ASN A 70 -11.41 2.37 10.11
C ASN A 70 -10.02 2.87 9.74
N PRO A 71 -9.33 3.62 10.60
CA PRO A 71 -8.01 4.17 10.31
C PRO A 71 -6.96 3.06 10.15
N LEU A 72 -6.04 3.26 9.21
CA LEU A 72 -4.90 2.36 8.98
C LEU A 72 -3.82 2.53 10.05
N PHE A 73 -3.61 3.76 10.52
CA PHE A 73 -2.54 4.08 11.45
C PHE A 73 -3.05 4.23 12.89
N SER A 74 -2.43 3.51 13.83
CA SER A 74 -2.65 3.76 15.25
C SER A 74 -1.96 5.07 15.69
N ASN A 75 -2.41 5.64 16.80
CA ASN A 75 -1.75 6.83 17.39
C ASN A 75 -0.27 6.60 17.65
N ASP A 76 0.10 5.42 18.17
CA ASP A 76 1.50 5.05 18.42
C ASP A 76 2.34 5.06 17.13
N ASN A 77 1.80 4.52 16.05
CA ASN A 77 2.47 4.55 14.75
C ASN A 77 2.65 5.98 14.23
N LEU A 78 1.62 6.82 14.33
CA LEU A 78 1.70 8.23 13.93
C LEU A 78 2.74 9.00 14.75
N GLU A 79 2.82 8.78 16.07
CA GLU A 79 3.84 9.38 16.92
C GLU A 79 5.25 8.94 16.53
N ARG A 80 5.44 7.66 16.20
CA ARG A 80 6.72 7.14 15.70
C ARG A 80 7.11 7.80 14.38
N PHE A 81 6.18 7.96 13.44
CA PHE A 81 6.41 8.70 12.19
C PHE A 81 6.90 10.12 12.46
N ILE A 82 6.23 10.86 13.36
CA ILE A 82 6.60 12.23 13.72
C ILE A 82 8.02 12.27 14.30
N ARG A 83 8.37 11.35 15.18
CA ARG A 83 9.73 11.25 15.75
C ARG A 83 10.79 11.02 14.66
N TYR A 84 10.51 10.14 13.69
CA TYR A 84 11.43 9.89 12.59
C TYR A 84 11.66 11.10 11.69
N TYR A 85 10.68 11.99 11.53
CA TYR A 85 10.88 13.24 10.80
C TYR A 85 11.96 14.15 11.42
N HIS A 86 12.21 14.08 12.70
CA HIS A 86 13.18 14.91 13.41
C HIS A 86 14.58 14.29 13.56
N THR A 87 14.73 13.00 13.31
CA THR A 87 16.01 12.29 13.57
C THR A 87 16.99 12.30 12.40
N GLY A 88 16.70 12.95 11.29
CA GLY A 88 17.56 12.97 10.10
C GLY A 88 17.62 11.63 9.34
N ALA A 89 16.88 10.61 9.78
CA ALA A 89 16.83 9.29 9.16
C ALA A 89 15.83 9.21 7.98
N HIS A 90 15.45 10.33 7.40
CA HIS A 90 14.43 10.44 6.37
C HIS A 90 14.64 9.49 5.19
N LYS A 91 15.89 9.42 4.70
CA LYS A 91 16.21 8.66 3.50
C LYS A 91 16.02 7.15 3.72
N GLY A 92 16.60 6.60 4.78
CA GLY A 92 16.47 5.19 5.12
C GLY A 92 15.05 4.78 5.46
N PHE A 93 14.30 5.66 6.13
CA PHE A 93 12.90 5.42 6.46
C PHE A 93 11.99 5.46 5.21
N SER A 94 12.22 6.40 4.30
CA SER A 94 11.50 6.48 3.03
C SER A 94 11.73 5.25 2.16
N GLU A 95 12.97 4.78 2.07
CA GLU A 95 13.33 3.54 1.37
C GLU A 95 12.66 2.31 2.01
N PHE A 96 12.66 2.24 3.33
CA PHE A 96 12.00 1.16 4.08
C PHE A 96 10.48 1.12 3.81
N ILE A 97 9.79 2.27 3.83
CA ILE A 97 8.36 2.35 3.49
C ILE A 97 8.11 1.92 2.05
N GLY A 98 8.91 2.41 1.10
CA GLY A 98 8.79 2.03 -0.31
C GLY A 98 8.97 0.53 -0.54
N GLN A 99 9.98 -0.07 0.06
CA GLN A 99 10.23 -1.51 -0.01
C GLN A 99 9.11 -2.31 0.66
N GLY A 100 8.62 -1.86 1.80
CA GLY A 100 7.51 -2.50 2.51
C GLY A 100 6.22 -2.50 1.70
N LEU A 101 5.89 -1.40 1.05
CA LEU A 101 4.74 -1.31 0.16
C LEU A 101 4.88 -2.22 -1.06
N ASN A 102 6.05 -2.25 -1.70
CA ASN A 102 6.32 -3.13 -2.83
C ASN A 102 6.21 -4.61 -2.43
N PHE A 103 6.77 -4.98 -1.29
CA PHE A 103 6.68 -6.34 -0.77
C PHE A 103 5.22 -6.74 -0.48
N PHE A 104 4.45 -5.85 0.12
CA PHE A 104 3.04 -6.08 0.39
C PHE A 104 2.21 -6.25 -0.90
N GLN A 105 2.48 -5.43 -1.91
CA GLN A 105 1.83 -5.55 -3.23
C GLN A 105 2.15 -6.88 -3.91
N GLN A 106 3.40 -7.31 -3.86
CA GLN A 106 3.81 -8.62 -4.40
C GLN A 106 3.11 -9.77 -3.68
N GLN A 107 3.08 -9.75 -2.35
CA GLN A 107 2.36 -10.75 -1.57
C GLN A 107 0.86 -10.79 -1.89
N GLN A 108 0.24 -9.61 -2.05
CA GLN A 108 -1.18 -9.53 -2.42
C GLN A 108 -1.45 -10.13 -3.81
N SER A 109 -0.56 -9.89 -4.78
CA SER A 109 -0.71 -10.43 -6.13
C SER A 109 -0.52 -11.95 -6.17
N GLU A 110 0.45 -12.47 -5.42
CA GLU A 110 0.68 -13.92 -5.28
C GLU A 110 -0.48 -14.61 -4.55
N PHE A 111 -0.98 -13.99 -3.48
CA PHE A 111 -2.17 -14.49 -2.77
C PHE A 111 -3.40 -14.52 -3.68
N ARG A 112 -3.62 -13.48 -4.49
CA ARG A 112 -4.70 -13.43 -5.47
C ARG A 112 -4.55 -14.52 -6.53
N LYS A 113 -3.35 -14.71 -7.09
CA LYS A 113 -3.05 -15.79 -8.05
C LYS A 113 -3.25 -17.17 -7.45
N ALA A 114 -2.85 -17.36 -6.19
CA ALA A 114 -3.07 -18.60 -5.45
C ALA A 114 -4.56 -18.86 -5.24
N MET A 115 -5.36 -17.84 -4.93
CA MET A 115 -6.82 -17.93 -4.79
C MET A 115 -7.53 -18.23 -6.12
N GLU A 116 -7.06 -17.64 -7.22
CA GLU A 116 -7.60 -17.91 -8.57
C GLU A 116 -7.26 -19.32 -9.05
N GLY A 117 -6.10 -19.86 -8.65
CA GLY A 117 -5.71 -21.24 -8.93
C GLY A 117 -6.44 -22.29 -8.08
N MET A 118 -7.16 -21.86 -7.06
CA MET A 118 -7.78 -22.74 -6.05
C MET A 118 -9.24 -23.09 -6.28
N THR A 119 -9.79 -22.95 -7.49
CA THR A 119 -11.15 -23.37 -7.79
C THR A 119 -11.40 -24.89 -7.67
N SER A 120 -10.37 -25.68 -7.40
CA SER A 120 -10.43 -27.13 -7.26
C SER A 120 -9.93 -27.71 -5.94
N HIS A 121 -9.41 -26.91 -5.00
CA HIS A 121 -8.90 -27.39 -3.73
C HIS A 121 -9.50 -26.60 -2.56
N SER A 122 -9.83 -27.32 -1.47
CA SER A 122 -10.44 -26.77 -0.27
C SER A 122 -9.52 -25.72 0.38
N PRO A 123 -10.07 -24.58 0.87
CA PRO A 123 -9.28 -23.53 1.54
C PRO A 123 -8.50 -24.03 2.76
N VAL A 124 -8.96 -25.11 3.39
CA VAL A 124 -8.33 -25.70 4.57
C VAL A 124 -6.97 -26.32 4.27
N SER A 125 -6.79 -26.93 3.11
CA SER A 125 -5.50 -27.52 2.71
C SER A 125 -4.41 -26.48 2.48
N PHE A 126 -4.77 -25.30 2.00
CA PHE A 126 -3.84 -24.18 1.81
C PHE A 126 -3.30 -23.66 3.16
N TRP A 127 -4.16 -23.45 4.13
CA TRP A 127 -3.75 -23.01 5.48
C TRP A 127 -2.91 -24.07 6.19
N THR A 128 -3.23 -25.34 6.02
CA THR A 128 -2.48 -26.47 6.59
C THR A 128 -1.08 -26.55 5.97
N ASP A 129 -0.96 -26.42 4.64
CA ASP A 129 0.30 -26.49 3.92
C ASP A 129 1.20 -25.30 4.25
N MET A 130 0.63 -24.09 4.33
CA MET A 130 1.36 -22.86 4.67
C MET A 130 1.85 -22.87 6.11
N THR A 131 1.03 -23.39 7.05
CA THR A 131 1.38 -23.57 8.46
C THR A 131 2.48 -24.62 8.62
N GLN A 132 2.42 -25.74 7.89
CA GLN A 132 3.40 -26.79 7.91
C GLN A 132 4.76 -26.32 7.41
N LYS A 133 4.80 -25.64 6.27
CA LYS A 133 6.04 -25.03 5.71
C LYS A 133 6.66 -23.99 6.65
N ASN A 134 5.85 -23.19 7.31
CA ASN A 134 6.31 -22.20 8.29
C ASN A 134 6.88 -22.87 9.55
N ILE A 135 6.26 -23.92 10.03
CA ILE A 135 6.74 -24.70 11.19
C ILE A 135 8.06 -25.41 10.83
N ASP A 136 8.16 -26.02 9.65
CA ASP A 136 9.37 -26.70 9.21
C ASP A 136 10.53 -25.72 9.03
N ALA A 137 10.29 -24.54 8.44
CA ALA A 137 11.28 -23.47 8.31
C ALA A 137 11.73 -22.96 9.69
N TRP A 138 10.80 -22.82 10.64
CA TRP A 138 11.10 -22.39 12.00
C TRP A 138 11.91 -23.44 12.77
N ARG A 139 11.58 -24.73 12.64
CA ARG A 139 12.34 -25.84 13.21
C ARG A 139 13.76 -25.91 12.65
N GLN A 140 13.91 -25.72 11.34
CA GLN A 140 15.20 -25.73 10.68
C GLN A 140 16.08 -24.54 11.12
N MET A 141 15.46 -23.37 11.36
CA MET A 141 16.17 -22.18 11.84
C MET A 141 16.58 -22.30 13.32
N MET A 142 15.81 -23.03 14.14
CA MET A 142 16.07 -23.27 15.56
C MET A 142 16.94 -24.50 15.84
N GLY A 143 17.36 -25.26 14.81
CA GLY A 143 18.18 -26.45 14.94
C GLY A 143 17.45 -27.64 15.57
N LEU A 144 16.14 -27.60 15.65
CA LEU A 144 15.31 -28.74 16.10
C LEU A 144 15.07 -29.66 14.90
N GLY A 145 15.84 -30.73 14.81
CA GLY A 145 15.64 -31.77 13.78
C GLY A 145 14.27 -32.46 13.92
N PRO A 146 13.88 -33.23 12.88
CA PRO A 146 12.63 -33.98 12.93
C PRO A 146 12.62 -34.92 14.16
N ASP A 147 11.52 -34.85 14.93
CA ASP A 147 11.30 -35.71 16.06
C ASP A 147 11.35 -37.16 15.59
N LYS A 148 12.41 -37.87 15.93
CA LYS A 148 12.43 -39.31 15.81
C LYS A 148 11.63 -39.83 16.99
N ASP A 149 10.36 -40.00 16.78
CA ASP A 149 9.58 -40.92 17.61
C ASP A 149 10.27 -42.28 17.51
N ASP A 150 10.91 -42.63 18.59
CA ASP A 150 11.48 -43.98 18.81
C ASP A 150 10.36 -44.89 19.27
N PRO A 151 9.85 -45.83 18.46
CA PRO A 151 8.75 -46.71 18.84
C PRO A 151 9.30 -48.00 19.45
N ASP A 152 10.19 -47.94 20.42
CA ASP A 152 10.58 -49.14 21.14
C ASP A 152 11.00 -48.85 22.58
N LYS A 153 10.00 -48.88 23.47
CA LYS A 153 10.19 -49.34 24.84
C LYS A 153 8.96 -50.10 25.31
N SER A 154 8.98 -51.36 25.02
CA SER A 154 8.28 -52.35 25.84
C SER A 154 8.85 -52.35 27.24
#